data_0f40eac4d6941ce41ce66f2f5ec39dcf
#
_entry.id   0f40eac4d6941ce41ce66f2f5ec39dcf
#
_cell.length_a   1.000
_cell.length_b   1.000
_cell.length_c   1.000
_cell.angle_alpha   90.00
_cell.angle_beta   90.00
_cell.angle_gamma   90.00
#
_symmetry.space_group_name_H-M   'P 1'
#
loop_
_entity.id
_entity.type
_entity.pdbx_description
1 polymer ?
#
loop_
_entity_poly.entity_id
_entity_poly.type
_entity_poly.pdbx_seq_one_letter_code
_entity_poly.pdbx_strand_id
1 'polypeptide(L)'
;MTWVRTEKSNMDKRVFRHCGEFALRQVGNESILVPIRNRVGDLDSVYVFTPVAARIWSLLDGVRDIDAVVDTICDEYDAESAVVIADLQELLGSLRGADLIAETAGTNS
;
A
#
# COMPACT_ATOMS: atom_id res chain seq x y z
N MET A 1 -20.00 -13.91 -21.38
CA MET A 1 -19.80 -13.72 -20.86
C MET A 1 -19.49 -13.26 -20.12
N THR A 2 -19.35 -13.19 -20.06
CA THR A 2 -18.98 -12.79 -19.34
C THR A 2 -18.57 -12.48 -18.56
N TRP A 3 -18.27 -12.57 -18.44
CA TRP A 3 -17.76 -12.46 -17.67
C TRP A 3 -17.12 -11.85 -17.12
N VAL A 4 -17.01 -11.55 -17.53
CA VAL A 4 -16.41 -10.95 -17.24
C VAL A 4 -16.04 -10.45 -16.18
N ARG A 5 -16.26 -10.56 -15.40
CA ARG A 5 -16.02 -10.27 -14.35
C ARG A 5 -14.94 -10.56 -13.95
N THR A 6 -14.69 -11.08 -14.20
CA THR A 6 -13.78 -11.52 -13.95
C THR A 6 -12.84 -10.88 -13.74
N GLU A 7 -12.88 -10.36 -14.07
CA GLU A 7 -12.11 -9.84 -13.99
C GLU A 7 -11.55 -9.34 -13.07
N LYS A 8 -11.93 -9.20 -12.55
CA LYS A 8 -11.52 -8.73 -11.56
C LYS A 8 -10.50 -9.38 -11.08
N SER A 9 -10.42 -9.94 -11.35
CA SER A 9 -9.65 -10.45 -10.94
C SER A 9 -8.45 -10.14 -10.92
N ASN A 10 -8.17 -9.43 -10.42
CA ASN A 10 -7.02 -8.94 -10.23
C ASN A 10 -6.04 -9.97 -10.14
N MET A 11 -6.15 -10.94 -9.50
CA MET A 11 -5.20 -12.00 -9.45
C MET A 11 -3.86 -11.58 -8.88
N ASP A 12 -3.82 -10.54 -8.10
CA ASP A 12 -2.58 -10.11 -7.46
C ASP A 12 -2.59 -10.62 -6.04
N LYS A 13 -1.90 -11.72 -5.83
CA LYS A 13 -1.88 -12.40 -4.56
C LYS A 13 -0.66 -12.06 -3.74
N ARG A 14 0.13 -11.09 -4.15
CA ARG A 14 1.29 -10.69 -3.37
C ARG A 14 0.84 -10.12 -2.03
N VAL A 15 1.59 -10.42 -1.01
CA VAL A 15 1.34 -9.93 0.34
C VAL A 15 2.55 -9.10 0.77
N PHE A 16 2.30 -7.89 1.19
CA PHE A 16 3.36 -6.98 1.61
C PHE A 16 3.24 -6.67 3.09
N ARG A 17 4.37 -6.38 3.70
CA ARG A 17 4.44 -5.96 5.09
C ARG A 17 5.33 -4.74 5.19
N HIS A 18 5.15 -3.99 6.25
CA HIS A 18 6.04 -2.86 6.52
C HIS A 18 7.40 -3.40 6.92
N CYS A 19 8.44 -2.68 6.55
CA CYS A 19 9.79 -3.02 6.94
C CYS A 19 10.60 -1.74 7.10
N GLY A 20 11.82 -1.90 7.64
CA GLY A 20 12.66 -0.75 7.91
C GLY A 20 12.15 0.05 9.10
N GLU A 21 12.81 1.15 9.36
CA GLU A 21 12.41 2.05 10.44
C GLU A 21 11.79 3.30 9.85
N PHE A 22 10.76 3.79 10.49
CA PHE A 22 10.08 4.98 10.02
C PHE A 22 9.34 5.63 11.17
N ALA A 23 8.98 6.90 10.98
CA ALA A 23 8.08 7.62 11.87
C ALA A 23 6.85 7.98 11.06
N LEU A 24 5.68 7.80 11.64
CA LEU A 24 4.42 8.14 10.97
C LEU A 24 3.70 9.15 11.84
N ARG A 25 3.37 10.29 11.25
CA ARG A 25 2.70 11.38 11.96
C ARG A 25 1.46 11.77 11.24
N GLN A 26 0.46 12.16 12.00
CA GLN A 26 -0.80 12.64 11.44
C GLN A 26 -0.85 14.15 11.53
N VAL A 27 -1.11 14.83 10.43
CA VAL A 27 -1.23 16.28 10.40
C VAL A 27 -2.50 16.59 9.63
N GLY A 28 -3.54 17.03 10.35
CA GLY A 28 -4.84 17.24 9.74
C GLY A 28 -5.37 15.96 9.17
N ASN A 29 -5.72 15.98 7.89
CA ASN A 29 -6.23 14.79 7.20
C ASN A 29 -5.13 13.99 6.52
N GLU A 30 -3.89 14.42 6.66
CA GLU A 30 -2.78 13.76 5.97
C GLU A 30 -1.90 13.03 6.96
N SER A 31 -1.24 12.01 6.47
CA SER A 31 -0.25 11.28 7.25
C SER A 31 1.11 11.48 6.60
N ILE A 32 2.12 11.67 7.42
CA ILE A 32 3.47 11.90 6.92
C ILE A 32 4.34 10.75 7.38
N LEU A 33 4.93 10.06 6.42
CA LEU A 33 5.81 8.94 6.70
C LEU A 33 7.24 9.39 6.43
N VAL A 34 8.09 9.28 7.45
CA VAL A 34 9.49 9.68 7.38
C VAL A 34 10.35 8.45 7.59
N PRO A 35 11.06 8.00 6.55
CA PRO A 35 12.00 6.90 6.74
C PRO A 35 13.13 7.31 7.67
N ILE A 36 13.60 6.39 8.47
CA ILE A 36 14.70 6.65 9.39
C ILE A 36 15.87 5.78 8.97
N ARG A 37 16.97 6.46 8.61
CA ARG A 37 18.16 5.79 8.16
C ARG A 37 19.30 6.19 9.06
N ASN A 38 20.04 5.21 9.53
CA ASN A 38 21.15 5.47 10.44
C ASN A 38 20.69 6.25 11.66
N ARG A 39 19.44 6.00 12.10
CA ARG A 39 18.82 6.62 13.26
C ARG A 39 18.51 8.09 13.07
N VAL A 40 18.53 8.56 11.83
CA VAL A 40 18.21 9.94 11.51
C VAL A 40 17.09 9.93 10.49
N GLY A 41 16.14 10.83 10.65
CA GLY A 41 15.05 10.94 9.71
C GLY A 41 15.55 11.36 8.34
N ASP A 42 15.09 10.69 7.31
CA ASP A 42 15.47 10.99 5.93
C ASP A 42 14.42 11.93 5.36
N LEU A 43 14.69 13.23 5.50
CA LEU A 43 13.73 14.23 5.08
C LEU A 43 13.67 14.41 3.57
N ASP A 44 14.62 13.83 2.84
CA ASP A 44 14.58 13.88 1.38
C ASP A 44 13.62 12.86 0.79
N SER A 45 13.14 11.94 1.60
CA SER A 45 12.26 10.88 1.12
C SER A 45 10.96 10.82 1.92
N VAL A 46 10.48 11.99 2.32
CA VAL A 46 9.24 12.08 3.08
C VAL A 46 8.06 11.76 2.15
N TYR A 47 7.13 10.96 2.64
CA TYR A 47 5.91 10.64 1.92
C TYR A 47 4.72 11.28 2.61
N VAL A 48 3.92 11.99 1.84
CA VAL A 48 2.70 12.59 2.37
C VAL A 48 1.55 11.78 1.82
N PHE A 49 0.82 11.13 2.70
CA PHE A 49 -0.28 10.26 2.31
C PHE A 49 -1.60 10.99 2.45
N THR A 50 -2.41 10.94 1.40
CA THR A 50 -3.82 11.28 1.52
C THR A 50 -4.48 10.26 2.44
N PRO A 51 -5.71 10.52 2.90
CA PRO A 51 -6.41 9.53 3.73
C PRO A 51 -6.50 8.15 3.07
N VAL A 52 -6.75 8.11 1.76
CA VAL A 52 -6.83 6.83 1.05
C VAL A 52 -5.47 6.14 1.04
N ALA A 53 -4.41 6.88 0.74
CA ALA A 53 -3.07 6.29 0.73
C ALA A 53 -2.67 5.80 2.12
N ALA A 54 -3.03 6.53 3.16
CA ALA A 54 -2.74 6.11 4.53
C ALA A 54 -3.51 4.83 4.86
N ARG A 55 -4.74 4.71 4.38
CA ARG A 55 -5.51 3.50 4.58
C ARG A 55 -4.86 2.32 3.88
N ILE A 56 -4.42 2.53 2.64
CA ILE A 56 -3.70 1.48 1.92
C ILE A 56 -2.47 1.05 2.70
N TRP A 57 -1.69 2.01 3.19
CA TRP A 57 -0.50 1.70 3.99
C TRP A 57 -0.86 0.80 5.17
N SER A 58 -1.95 1.11 5.87
CA SER A 58 -2.35 0.34 7.03
C SER A 58 -2.80 -1.08 6.67
N LEU A 59 -3.24 -1.28 5.44
CA LEU A 59 -3.70 -2.59 4.98
C LEU A 59 -2.55 -3.48 4.47
N LEU A 60 -1.36 -2.91 4.31
CA LEU A 60 -0.18 -3.70 3.93
C LEU A 60 0.41 -4.30 5.20
N ASP A 61 -0.30 -5.27 5.75
CA ASP A 61 -0.08 -5.75 7.10
C ASP A 61 0.59 -7.13 7.16
N GLY A 62 1.03 -7.63 6.02
CA GLY A 62 1.67 -8.94 5.99
C GLY A 62 0.70 -10.10 5.96
N VAL A 63 -0.59 -9.82 5.87
CA VAL A 63 -1.64 -10.84 5.87
C VAL A 63 -2.50 -10.75 4.64
N ARG A 64 -2.97 -9.54 4.30
CA ARG A 64 -3.85 -9.35 3.15
C ARG A 64 -3.04 -9.33 1.88
N ASP A 65 -3.52 -10.00 0.84
CA ASP A 65 -2.91 -9.85 -0.48
C ASP A 65 -3.41 -8.56 -1.14
N ILE A 66 -2.83 -8.24 -2.29
CA ILE A 66 -3.17 -7.00 -2.98
C ILE A 66 -4.63 -7.00 -3.40
N ASP A 67 -5.16 -8.15 -3.85
CA ASP A 67 -6.58 -8.23 -4.19
C ASP A 67 -7.46 -7.81 -3.02
N ALA A 68 -7.13 -8.28 -1.82
CA ALA A 68 -7.91 -7.94 -0.63
C ALA A 68 -7.78 -6.46 -0.29
N VAL A 69 -6.60 -5.88 -0.49
CA VAL A 69 -6.40 -4.45 -0.26
C VAL A 69 -7.28 -3.64 -1.22
N VAL A 70 -7.26 -4.00 -2.49
CA VAL A 70 -8.06 -3.29 -3.50
C VAL A 70 -9.53 -3.40 -3.16
N ASP A 71 -10.00 -4.60 -2.83
CA ASP A 71 -11.40 -4.80 -2.51
C ASP A 71 -11.82 -3.95 -1.30
N THR A 72 -10.98 -3.89 -0.29
CA THR A 72 -11.28 -3.11 0.91
C THR A 72 -11.39 -1.63 0.59
N ILE A 73 -10.46 -1.11 -0.19
CA ILE A 73 -10.46 0.31 -0.55
C ILE A 73 -11.67 0.64 -1.41
N CYS A 74 -11.98 -0.20 -2.40
CA CYS A 74 -13.13 0.03 -3.26
C CYS A 74 -14.42 0.06 -2.46
N ASP A 75 -14.51 -0.81 -1.47
CA ASP A 75 -15.69 -0.90 -0.65
C ASP A 75 -15.82 0.31 0.29
N GLU A 76 -14.71 0.72 0.89
CA GLU A 76 -14.75 1.81 1.87
C GLU A 76 -14.93 3.18 1.21
N TYR A 77 -14.38 3.37 0.02
CA TYR A 77 -14.36 4.68 -0.61
C TYR A 77 -15.21 4.75 -1.87
N ASP A 78 -15.93 3.68 -2.18
CA ASP A 78 -16.80 3.64 -3.35
C ASP A 78 -16.04 4.02 -4.61
N ALA A 79 -14.84 3.49 -4.78
CA ALA A 79 -13.95 3.83 -5.87
C ALA A 79 -13.90 2.70 -6.89
N GLU A 80 -13.56 3.05 -8.12
CA GLU A 80 -13.40 2.05 -9.17
C GLU A 80 -12.09 1.30 -8.99
N SER A 81 -12.14 -0.01 -9.18
CA SER A 81 -10.98 -0.83 -8.97
C SER A 81 -9.82 -0.45 -9.88
N ALA A 82 -10.09 -0.06 -11.12
CA ALA A 82 -9.02 0.33 -12.03
C ALA A 82 -8.22 1.51 -11.50
N VAL A 83 -8.91 2.48 -10.91
CA VAL A 83 -8.26 3.66 -10.35
C VAL A 83 -7.45 3.27 -9.11
N VAL A 84 -8.06 2.46 -8.24
CA VAL A 84 -7.37 2.01 -7.03
C VAL A 84 -6.12 1.20 -7.37
N ILE A 85 -6.23 0.31 -8.34
CA ILE A 85 -5.09 -0.51 -8.75
C ILE A 85 -3.96 0.37 -9.27
N ALA A 86 -4.27 1.35 -10.11
CA ALA A 86 -3.24 2.22 -10.66
C ALA A 86 -2.53 2.99 -9.56
N ASP A 87 -3.30 3.56 -8.63
CA ASP A 87 -2.72 4.31 -7.51
C ASP A 87 -1.90 3.41 -6.61
N LEU A 88 -2.41 2.21 -6.36
CA LEU A 88 -1.72 1.25 -5.50
C LEU A 88 -0.40 0.81 -6.11
N GLN A 89 -0.37 0.55 -7.40
CA GLN A 89 0.88 0.14 -8.07
C GLN A 89 1.94 1.24 -7.95
N GLU A 90 1.54 2.47 -8.11
CA GLU A 90 2.46 3.58 -7.99
C GLU A 90 2.99 3.69 -6.56
N LEU A 91 2.11 3.58 -5.59
CA LEU A 91 2.48 3.63 -4.18
C LEU A 91 3.40 2.48 -3.80
N LEU A 92 3.08 1.27 -4.25
CA LEU A 92 3.92 0.10 -3.98
C LEU A 92 5.32 0.30 -4.55
N GLY A 93 5.41 0.82 -5.76
CA GLY A 93 6.71 1.05 -6.37
C GLY A 93 7.56 2.02 -5.57
N SER A 94 6.95 3.10 -5.11
CA SER A 94 7.65 4.10 -4.31
C SER A 94 8.11 3.53 -2.98
N LEU A 95 7.22 2.81 -2.30
CA LEU A 95 7.55 2.27 -0.98
C LEU A 95 8.59 1.16 -1.05
N ARG A 96 8.53 0.33 -2.08
CA ARG A 96 9.55 -0.71 -2.26
C ARG A 96 10.91 -0.08 -2.57
N GLY A 97 10.93 0.96 -3.37
CA GLY A 97 12.18 1.64 -3.68
C GLY A 97 12.83 2.27 -2.47
N ALA A 98 12.03 2.61 -1.47
CA ALA A 98 12.54 3.19 -0.23
C ALA A 98 12.76 2.14 0.87
N ASP A 99 12.54 0.87 0.56
CA ASP A 99 12.69 -0.24 1.52
C ASP A 99 11.77 -0.10 2.73
N LEU A 100 10.57 0.41 2.49
CA LEU A 100 9.59 0.57 3.56
C LEU A 100 8.55 -0.54 3.57
N ILE A 101 8.47 -1.31 2.49
CA ILE A 101 7.65 -2.52 2.45
C ILE A 101 8.46 -3.62 1.78
N ALA A 102 8.09 -4.83 2.09
CA ALA A 102 8.70 -6.00 1.47
C ALA A 102 7.63 -7.04 1.25
N GLU A 103 7.76 -7.79 0.18
CA GLU A 103 6.86 -8.89 -0.09
C GLU A 103 7.19 -10.02 0.87
N THR A 104 6.15 -10.62 1.47
CA THR A 104 6.38 -11.71 2.39
C THR A 104 6.71 -12.97 1.59
N ALA A 105 7.65 -13.72 2.11
CA ALA A 105 8.09 -14.91 1.41
C ALA A 105 7.17 -16.10 1.64
N GLY A 106 6.35 -16.02 2.63
CA GLY A 106 5.57 -17.17 3.03
C GLY A 106 4.47 -17.53 2.12
N THR A 107 4.27 -16.75 1.20
CA THR A 107 3.22 -17.07 0.42
C THR A 107 3.52 -18.11 -0.50
N ASN A 108 4.08 -18.53 -0.59
CA ASN A 108 4.01 -19.36 -1.43
C ASN A 108 4.30 -20.30 -1.27
N SER A 109 4.27 -20.16 -0.87
CA SER A 109 4.44 -20.98 -0.82
C SER A 109 4.23 -21.57 -1.06
#